data_b4fbbb5941d291b08cc445ae6378fd9c
#
_entry.id   b4fbbb5941d291b08cc445ae6378fd9c
#
_cell.length_a   1.000
_cell.length_b   1.000
_cell.length_c   1.000
_cell.angle_alpha   90.00
_cell.angle_beta   90.00
_cell.angle_gamma   90.00
#
_symmetry.space_group_name_H-M   'P 1'
#
loop_
_entity.id
_entity.type
_entity.pdbx_description
1 polymer ?
#
loop_
_entity_poly.entity_id
_entity_poly.type
_entity_poly.pdbx_seq_one_letter_code
_entity_poly.pdbx_strand_id
1 'polypeptide(L)'
;MVFLPRWIDSARVVVVITLLTALLLSLWWGHQLLRDHLSMFRALAGTVHSFRDGDFSFGLRWRRGDELADLVSAHNELGQVLREQRLSLVQRELLLDTMVQNTPVAMLLLAQPEIVVYANITARKLL
;
A
#
# COMPACT_ATOMS: atom_id res chain seq x y z
N MET A 1 71.00 -15.41 -7.38
CA MET A 1 69.95 -16.37 -7.01
C MET A 1 69.36 -15.86 -5.73
N VAL A 2 68.28 -15.04 -5.80
CA VAL A 2 67.67 -14.37 -4.64
C VAL A 2 66.59 -15.30 -4.11
N PHE A 3 66.86 -15.94 -2.97
CA PHE A 3 65.86 -16.63 -2.18
C PHE A 3 64.92 -15.58 -1.57
N LEU A 4 63.87 -15.18 -2.26
CA LEU A 4 62.75 -14.46 -1.65
C LEU A 4 62.08 -15.42 -0.65
N PRO A 5 61.93 -15.03 0.62
CA PRO A 5 61.50 -15.96 1.66
C PRO A 5 60.04 -16.35 1.39
N ARG A 6 59.79 -17.63 1.38
CA ARG A 6 58.51 -18.32 1.28
C ARG A 6 57.42 -17.76 2.22
N TRP A 7 57.78 -16.97 3.21
CA TRP A 7 56.92 -16.25 4.12
C TRP A 7 56.18 -15.06 3.52
N ILE A 8 56.75 -14.39 2.52
CA ILE A 8 56.14 -13.24 1.85
C ILE A 8 54.96 -13.70 0.98
N ASP A 9 55.06 -14.86 0.36
CA ASP A 9 53.97 -15.42 -0.46
C ASP A 9 52.83 -15.95 0.41
N SER A 10 53.15 -16.56 1.57
CA SER A 10 52.11 -16.99 2.52
C SER A 10 51.36 -15.81 3.12
N ALA A 11 52.07 -14.70 3.47
CA ALA A 11 51.43 -13.49 3.97
C ALA A 11 50.48 -12.84 2.91
N ARG A 12 50.88 -12.79 1.67
CA ARG A 12 50.05 -12.28 0.57
C ARG A 12 48.81 -13.12 0.35
N VAL A 13 48.93 -14.46 0.38
CA VAL A 13 47.82 -15.39 0.28
C VAL A 13 46.82 -15.19 1.43
N VAL A 14 47.32 -15.07 2.65
CA VAL A 14 46.46 -14.81 3.83
C VAL A 14 45.74 -13.47 3.69
N VAL A 15 46.40 -12.41 3.27
CA VAL A 15 45.77 -11.09 3.04
C VAL A 15 44.71 -11.18 1.97
N VAL A 16 44.96 -11.86 0.86
CA VAL A 16 43.96 -12.02 -0.21
C VAL A 16 42.75 -12.81 0.28
N ILE A 17 42.95 -13.87 1.03
CA ILE A 17 41.83 -14.68 1.58
C ILE A 17 41.01 -13.85 2.55
N THR A 18 41.63 -13.08 3.46
CA THR A 18 40.92 -12.23 4.41
C THR A 18 40.13 -11.10 3.72
N LEU A 19 40.67 -10.51 2.66
CA LEU A 19 39.96 -9.52 1.87
C LEU A 19 38.75 -10.12 1.12
N LEU A 20 38.93 -11.31 0.54
CA LEU A 20 37.83 -12.00 -0.14
C LEU A 20 36.71 -12.41 0.83
N THR A 21 37.07 -12.95 1.99
CA THR A 21 36.07 -13.31 3.01
C THR A 21 35.35 -12.09 3.56
N ALA A 22 36.05 -11.00 3.82
CA ALA A 22 35.44 -9.74 4.25
C ALA A 22 34.51 -9.17 3.19
N LEU A 23 34.89 -9.24 1.90
CA LEU A 23 34.05 -8.81 0.80
C LEU A 23 32.77 -9.64 0.69
N LEU A 24 32.88 -10.97 0.77
CA LEU A 24 31.73 -11.86 0.70
C LEU A 24 30.77 -11.66 1.86
N LEU A 25 31.29 -11.49 3.06
CA LEU A 25 30.50 -11.17 4.25
C LEU A 25 29.80 -9.83 4.11
N SER A 26 30.48 -8.81 3.63
CA SER A 26 29.90 -7.49 3.39
C SER A 26 28.78 -7.53 2.36
N LEU A 27 28.96 -8.24 1.24
CA LEU A 27 27.95 -8.43 0.22
C LEU A 27 26.74 -9.21 0.76
N TRP A 28 26.97 -10.25 1.55
CA TRP A 28 25.90 -11.04 2.16
C TRP A 28 25.06 -10.20 3.14
N TRP A 29 25.71 -9.43 4.01
CA TRP A 29 25.04 -8.51 4.94
C TRP A 29 24.28 -7.41 4.22
N GLY A 30 24.90 -6.80 3.22
CA GLY A 30 24.26 -5.79 2.38
C GLY A 30 23.01 -6.33 1.67
N HIS A 31 23.11 -7.54 1.12
CA HIS A 31 21.98 -8.19 0.48
C HIS A 31 20.83 -8.47 1.46
N GLN A 32 21.14 -8.91 2.68
CA GLN A 32 20.14 -9.19 3.71
C GLN A 32 19.40 -7.91 4.14
N LEU A 33 20.14 -6.81 4.36
CA LEU A 33 19.56 -5.51 4.68
C LEU A 33 18.66 -4.99 3.55
N LEU A 34 19.11 -5.05 2.30
CA LEU A 34 18.33 -4.58 1.16
C LEU A 34 17.04 -5.38 0.95
N ARG A 35 17.06 -6.68 1.20
CA ARG A 35 15.87 -7.53 1.02
C ARG A 35 14.69 -7.08 1.87
N ASP A 36 14.94 -6.75 3.13
CA ASP A 36 13.89 -6.31 4.05
C ASP A 36 13.26 -5.00 3.58
N HIS A 37 14.08 -4.02 3.19
CA HIS A 37 13.61 -2.74 2.65
C HIS A 37 12.83 -2.91 1.35
N LEU A 38 13.34 -3.72 0.40
CA LEU A 38 12.65 -3.97 -0.87
C LEU A 38 11.32 -4.70 -0.68
N SER A 39 11.22 -5.63 0.28
CA SER A 39 9.97 -6.31 0.60
C SER A 39 8.92 -5.33 1.11
N MET A 40 9.34 -4.35 1.92
CA MET A 40 8.46 -3.32 2.44
C MET A 40 7.95 -2.38 1.35
N PHE A 41 8.80 -1.94 0.43
CA PHE A 41 8.35 -1.12 -0.71
C PHE A 41 7.36 -1.86 -1.61
N ARG A 42 7.53 -3.17 -1.81
CA ARG A 42 6.55 -3.98 -2.55
C ARG A 42 5.22 -4.07 -1.79
N ALA A 43 5.25 -4.23 -0.48
CA ALA A 43 4.05 -4.25 0.34
C ALA A 43 3.31 -2.90 0.28
N LEU A 44 4.03 -1.76 0.38
CA LEU A 44 3.47 -0.42 0.19
C LEU A 44 2.83 -0.27 -1.20
N ALA A 45 3.52 -0.69 -2.25
CA ALA A 45 2.96 -0.65 -3.60
C ALA A 45 1.70 -1.51 -3.74
N GLY A 46 1.68 -2.69 -3.09
CA GLY A 46 0.50 -3.58 -3.06
C GLY A 46 -0.70 -2.93 -2.39
N THR A 47 -0.51 -2.26 -1.26
CA THR A 47 -1.61 -1.56 -0.55
C THR A 47 -2.14 -0.36 -1.34
N VAL A 48 -1.31 0.35 -2.11
CA VAL A 48 -1.77 1.41 -3.01
C VAL A 48 -2.70 0.84 -4.09
N HIS A 49 -2.41 -0.34 -4.62
CA HIS A 49 -3.33 -1.02 -5.54
C HIS A 49 -4.66 -1.36 -4.89
N SER A 50 -4.64 -1.91 -3.67
CA SER A 50 -5.87 -2.19 -2.91
C SER A 50 -6.69 -0.92 -2.66
N PHE A 51 -6.03 0.19 -2.33
CA PHE A 51 -6.70 1.48 -2.14
C PHE A 51 -7.37 1.98 -3.41
N ARG A 52 -6.74 1.78 -4.58
CA ARG A 52 -7.34 2.11 -5.88
C ARG A 52 -8.61 1.29 -6.15
N ASP A 53 -8.63 0.04 -5.73
CA ASP A 53 -9.78 -0.85 -5.86
C ASP A 53 -10.84 -0.62 -4.75
N GLY A 54 -10.59 0.36 -3.87
CA GLY A 54 -11.48 0.76 -2.79
C GLY A 54 -11.43 -0.15 -1.58
N ASP A 55 -10.45 -1.03 -1.49
CA ASP A 55 -10.22 -1.87 -0.32
C ASP A 55 -9.18 -1.24 0.62
N PHE A 56 -9.67 -0.63 1.69
CA PHE A 56 -8.87 0.01 2.74
C PHE A 56 -8.73 -0.87 3.99
N SER A 57 -8.97 -2.17 3.90
CA SER A 57 -8.95 -3.08 5.05
C SER A 57 -7.54 -3.46 5.50
N PHE A 58 -6.55 -3.32 4.61
CA PHE A 58 -5.19 -3.76 4.85
C PHE A 58 -4.34 -2.67 5.51
N GLY A 59 -3.71 -3.04 6.63
CA GLY A 59 -2.65 -2.26 7.26
C GLY A 59 -1.30 -2.95 7.12
N LEU A 60 -0.23 -2.17 7.09
CA LEU A 60 1.13 -2.65 7.06
C LEU A 60 1.70 -2.73 8.48
N ARG A 61 2.60 -3.69 8.70
CA ARG A 61 3.33 -3.83 9.97
C ARG A 61 4.83 -3.77 9.72
N TRP A 62 5.51 -2.90 10.47
CA TRP A 62 6.95 -2.82 10.50
C TRP A 62 7.44 -2.95 11.94
N ARG A 63 8.46 -3.79 12.17
CA ARG A 63 8.93 -4.13 13.52
C ARG A 63 10.14 -3.34 13.98
N ARG A 64 10.79 -2.60 13.07
CA ARG A 64 11.95 -1.77 13.40
C ARG A 64 11.49 -0.36 13.72
N GLY A 65 12.14 0.29 14.70
CA GLY A 65 11.89 1.70 15.03
C GLY A 65 12.80 2.62 14.23
N ASP A 66 12.66 2.57 12.90
CA ASP A 66 13.44 3.38 11.96
C ASP A 66 12.48 4.28 11.13
N GLU A 67 13.01 5.05 10.21
CA GLU A 67 12.24 5.98 9.36
C GLU A 67 11.14 5.27 8.56
N LEU A 68 11.27 3.95 8.31
CA LEU A 68 10.24 3.15 7.68
C LEU A 68 9.04 2.91 8.61
N ALA A 69 9.24 2.90 9.93
CA ALA A 69 8.13 2.80 10.88
C ALA A 69 7.21 4.02 10.78
N ASP A 70 7.78 5.21 10.66
CA ASP A 70 7.03 6.45 10.50
C ASP A 70 6.27 6.46 9.17
N LEU A 71 6.90 6.01 8.10
CA LEU A 71 6.25 5.88 6.79
C LEU A 71 5.07 4.90 6.83
N VAL A 72 5.24 3.75 7.48
CA VAL A 72 4.18 2.75 7.66
C VAL A 72 3.03 3.29 8.50
N SER A 73 3.33 4.02 9.57
CA SER A 73 2.32 4.66 10.42
C SER A 73 1.50 5.68 9.63
N ALA A 74 2.16 6.58 8.90
CA ALA A 74 1.49 7.57 8.05
C ALA A 74 0.64 6.92 6.95
N HIS A 75 1.12 5.83 6.34
CA HIS A 75 0.38 5.08 5.34
C HIS A 75 -0.88 4.42 5.93
N ASN A 76 -0.78 3.83 7.12
CA ASN A 76 -1.92 3.22 7.81
C ASN A 76 -2.95 4.27 8.21
N GLU A 77 -2.52 5.43 8.70
CA GLU A 77 -3.38 6.56 9.02
C GLU A 77 -4.14 7.05 7.79
N LEU A 78 -3.45 7.20 6.65
CA LEU A 78 -4.09 7.53 5.37
C LEU A 78 -5.16 6.50 4.99
N GLY A 79 -4.87 5.21 5.11
CA GLY A 79 -5.83 4.14 4.87
C GLY A 79 -7.07 4.23 5.75
N GLN A 80 -6.89 4.59 7.02
CA GLN A 80 -8.00 4.80 7.95
C GLN A 80 -8.86 6.01 7.55
N VAL A 81 -8.24 7.14 7.25
CA VAL A 81 -8.95 8.36 6.80
C VAL A 81 -9.77 8.08 5.53
N LEU A 82 -9.18 7.39 4.55
CA LEU A 82 -9.88 7.02 3.32
C LEU A 82 -11.07 6.10 3.57
N ARG A 83 -10.92 5.15 4.49
CA ARG A 83 -12.04 4.28 4.91
C ARG A 83 -13.18 5.07 5.53
N GLU A 84 -12.87 5.97 6.44
CA GLU A 84 -13.85 6.82 7.13
C GLU A 84 -14.58 7.73 6.13
N GLN A 85 -13.85 8.36 5.20
CA GLN A 85 -14.43 9.16 4.14
C GLN A 85 -15.38 8.34 3.27
N ARG A 86 -14.97 7.15 2.85
CA ARG A 86 -15.83 6.27 2.04
C ARG A 86 -17.10 5.87 2.77
N LEU A 87 -16.99 5.49 4.05
CA LEU A 87 -18.16 5.16 4.88
C LEU A 87 -19.09 6.36 5.01
N SER A 88 -18.56 7.56 5.21
CA SER A 88 -19.36 8.79 5.27
C SER A 88 -20.09 9.08 3.96
N LEU A 89 -19.43 8.87 2.80
CA LEU A 89 -20.06 9.02 1.50
C LEU A 89 -21.20 8.02 1.30
N VAL A 90 -20.98 6.74 1.61
CA VAL A 90 -22.01 5.70 1.51
C VAL A 90 -23.20 6.01 2.43
N GLN A 91 -22.94 6.46 3.65
CA GLN A 91 -23.99 6.85 4.59
C GLN A 91 -24.81 8.04 4.05
N ARG A 92 -24.15 9.06 3.49
CA ARG A 92 -24.86 10.22 2.90
C ARG A 92 -25.69 9.80 1.70
N GLU A 93 -25.15 8.94 0.84
CA GLU A 93 -25.87 8.41 -0.31
C GLU A 93 -27.13 7.64 0.12
N LEU A 94 -26.99 6.74 1.12
CA LEU A 94 -28.07 5.98 1.69
C LEU A 94 -29.16 6.88 2.32
N LEU A 95 -28.74 7.92 3.06
CA LEU A 95 -29.67 8.88 3.65
C LEU A 95 -30.43 9.66 2.58
N LEU A 96 -29.74 10.13 1.52
CA LEU A 96 -30.37 10.84 0.41
C LEU A 96 -31.35 9.94 -0.33
N ASP A 97 -30.97 8.71 -0.63
CA ASP A 97 -31.86 7.75 -1.28
C ASP A 97 -33.09 7.47 -0.38
N THR A 98 -32.89 7.25 0.90
CA THR A 98 -33.97 7.03 1.87
C THR A 98 -34.92 8.24 1.94
N MET A 99 -34.39 9.45 1.97
CA MET A 99 -35.17 10.69 1.99
C MET A 99 -36.00 10.84 0.71
N VAL A 100 -35.39 10.62 -0.45
CA VAL A 100 -36.07 10.75 -1.76
C VAL A 100 -37.12 9.66 -1.92
N GLN A 101 -36.81 8.40 -1.53
CA GLN A 101 -37.76 7.30 -1.63
C GLN A 101 -38.97 7.44 -0.70
N ASN A 102 -38.78 8.00 0.50
CA ASN A 102 -39.87 8.17 1.46
C ASN A 102 -40.59 9.52 1.39
N THR A 103 -40.23 10.37 0.42
CA THR A 103 -40.91 11.64 0.20
C THR A 103 -42.32 11.36 -0.37
N PRO A 104 -43.38 12.02 0.15
CA PRO A 104 -44.75 11.85 -0.35
C PRO A 104 -44.97 12.48 -1.74
N VAL A 105 -43.98 13.19 -2.25
CA VAL A 105 -44.04 13.82 -3.58
C VAL A 105 -43.49 12.84 -4.62
N ALA A 106 -44.23 12.65 -5.71
CA ALA A 106 -43.77 11.86 -6.85
C ALA A 106 -42.61 12.58 -7.57
N MET A 107 -41.43 11.94 -7.58
CA MET A 107 -40.24 12.47 -8.22
C MET A 107 -39.84 11.58 -9.39
N LEU A 108 -39.65 12.18 -10.55
CA LEU A 108 -39.20 11.54 -11.80
C LEU A 108 -38.00 12.29 -12.31
N LEU A 109 -36.93 11.56 -12.62
CA LEU A 109 -35.77 12.09 -13.35
C LEU A 109 -35.82 11.53 -14.78
N LEU A 110 -35.89 12.43 -15.75
CA LEU A 110 -35.91 12.09 -17.17
C LEU A 110 -34.58 12.44 -17.82
N ALA A 111 -33.98 11.51 -18.53
CA ALA A 111 -32.94 11.81 -19.51
C ALA A 111 -33.56 11.92 -20.89
N GLN A 112 -32.94 12.64 -21.81
CA GLN A 112 -33.42 12.99 -23.14
C GLN A 112 -34.12 11.84 -23.92
N PRO A 113 -35.09 12.18 -24.79
CA PRO A 113 -36.47 12.54 -24.54
C PRO A 113 -37.25 11.27 -24.18
N GLU A 114 -37.89 11.21 -23.04
CA GLU A 114 -38.82 10.15 -22.60
C GLU A 114 -38.17 8.95 -21.86
N ILE A 115 -36.88 8.94 -21.55
CA ILE A 115 -36.28 7.87 -20.77
C ILE A 115 -36.33 8.24 -19.28
N VAL A 116 -37.12 7.50 -18.50
CA VAL A 116 -37.14 7.62 -17.06
C VAL A 116 -35.85 6.98 -16.49
N VAL A 117 -34.96 7.80 -15.97
CA VAL A 117 -33.70 7.35 -15.33
C VAL A 117 -33.91 7.01 -13.86
N TYR A 118 -34.83 7.73 -13.21
CA TYR A 118 -35.11 7.53 -11.79
C TYR A 118 -36.58 7.84 -11.49
N ALA A 119 -37.22 7.03 -10.66
CA ALA A 119 -38.53 7.25 -10.11
C ALA A 119 -38.54 6.82 -8.63
N ASN A 120 -38.98 7.70 -7.74
CA ASN A 120 -39.15 7.30 -6.33
C ASN A 120 -40.38 6.42 -6.14
N ILE A 121 -40.55 5.83 -4.95
CA ILE A 121 -41.66 4.90 -4.65
C ILE A 121 -43.01 5.53 -4.95
N THR A 122 -43.19 6.80 -4.60
CA THR A 122 -44.45 7.53 -4.84
C THR A 122 -44.76 7.69 -6.33
N ALA A 123 -43.76 8.02 -7.15
CA ALA A 123 -43.91 8.12 -8.61
C ALA A 123 -44.23 6.77 -9.22
N ARG A 124 -43.58 5.70 -8.79
CA ARG A 124 -43.84 4.32 -9.28
C ARG A 124 -45.23 3.77 -8.97
N LYS A 125 -45.89 4.31 -7.94
CA LYS A 125 -47.27 3.95 -7.62
C LYS A 125 -48.30 4.70 -8.46
N LEU A 126 -47.87 5.79 -9.10
CA LEU A 126 -48.75 6.60 -9.96
C LEU A 126 -48.63 6.27 -11.45
N LEU A 127 -47.55 5.58 -11.83
CA LEU A 127 -47.34 5.05 -13.18
C LEU A 127 -47.94 3.65 -13.33
#